data_ce69f5738b1613bebe83818bce1ad01e
#
_entry.id   ce69f5738b1613bebe83818bce1ad01e
#
_cell.length_a   1.000
_cell.length_b   1.000
_cell.length_c   1.000
_cell.angle_alpha   90.00
_cell.angle_beta   90.00
_cell.angle_gamma   90.00
#
_symmetry.space_group_name_H-M   'P 1'
#
loop_
_entity.id
_entity.type
_entity.pdbx_description
1 polymer ?
#
loop_
_entity_poly.entity_id
_entity_poly.type
_entity_poly.pdbx_seq_one_letter_code
_entity_poly.pdbx_strand_id
1 'polypeptide(L)'
;MTTDFTRKGFLGFGGAFLATGGLDAGAAAAGAESVPCAGTFDLVVAGGSATGVCAAVTAARKGLKVALVEYNAFFGGMATSALVPVWHSLYSTDGKTQIIGGLTEEIEKRLAARGEIEFKDRTDPSVGCYFNTAAMQLVLDELVTEQPTITTFFKAQVVGAEKDREGHLTAAVIEDKSGRRALKAKWFVDATGDADLAARAGFETWKLPKSEIQAHTLCAIFANVGPIYDKYKAFVLNEILKPEFGAGLRHVFGWWAPVVGAHDLYFYAGTRITDCDPSVAEDLTQALLEARRQIRKIVDAVNRKYSMPDGKRFTLVSLASDLGLRESRHIKAKYRVTEKDVLYGRHFEDCIAKGSYRVDIHEGRGIKFRYLDGKEQKMEAQADGKVAWTEGRWRTDSDPRPTWYEIPLRALQPEKAENLICAGRMIDCTREAFGALRVMVNCNQMGEAAANHVVRQLQCA
;
A
#
# COMPACT_ATOMS: atom_id res chain seq x y z
N MET A 1 -42.35 -8.24 30.74
CA MET A 1 -41.79 -9.60 30.78
C MET A 1 -40.30 -9.48 30.55
N THR A 2 -39.56 -9.49 31.64
CA THR A 2 -38.11 -9.42 31.72
C THR A 2 -37.59 -10.85 31.80
N THR A 3 -36.74 -11.26 30.88
CA THR A 3 -35.98 -12.51 30.98
C THR A 3 -34.52 -12.21 31.17
N ASP A 4 -34.09 -12.50 32.38
CA ASP A 4 -32.75 -12.50 32.91
C ASP A 4 -31.94 -13.67 32.32
N PHE A 5 -30.75 -13.43 31.80
CA PHE A 5 -29.78 -14.48 31.45
C PHE A 5 -28.63 -14.43 32.43
N THR A 6 -28.70 -15.28 33.44
CA THR A 6 -27.64 -15.50 34.43
C THR A 6 -26.50 -16.34 33.89
N ARG A 7 -25.27 -15.90 34.25
CA ARG A 7 -23.98 -16.60 34.09
C ARG A 7 -24.01 -17.97 34.81
N LYS A 8 -23.57 -19.02 34.12
CA LYS A 8 -22.92 -20.22 34.67
C LYS A 8 -21.86 -20.70 33.70
N GLY A 9 -20.59 -20.59 33.93
CA GLY A 9 -19.76 -21.48 34.71
C GLY A 9 -19.27 -22.62 33.81
N PHE A 10 -18.10 -22.46 33.11
CA PHE A 10 -17.38 -23.58 32.49
C PHE A 10 -16.23 -23.98 33.44
N LEU A 11 -16.44 -25.07 34.14
CA LEU A 11 -15.40 -25.78 34.90
C LEU A 11 -14.65 -26.74 33.98
N GLY A 12 -13.35 -26.83 34.19
CA GLY A 12 -12.42 -27.59 33.41
C GLY A 12 -12.60 -29.11 33.47
N PHE A 13 -12.13 -29.77 32.43
CA PHE A 13 -11.75 -31.17 32.45
C PHE A 13 -10.28 -31.29 32.08
N GLY A 14 -9.45 -31.51 33.09
CA GLY A 14 -8.13 -32.09 32.91
C GLY A 14 -8.29 -33.59 32.72
N GLY A 15 -7.77 -34.11 31.63
CA GLY A 15 -7.66 -35.52 31.35
C GLY A 15 -6.33 -35.78 30.67
N ALA A 16 -5.36 -36.24 31.46
CA ALA A 16 -4.10 -36.77 30.95
C ALA A 16 -4.37 -38.11 30.24
N PHE A 17 -4.09 -38.21 28.96
CA PHE A 17 -3.94 -39.46 28.24
C PHE A 17 -2.48 -39.65 27.89
N LEU A 18 -1.80 -40.49 28.67
CA LEU A 18 -0.57 -41.19 28.26
C LEU A 18 -0.98 -42.38 27.40
N ALA A 19 -0.77 -42.31 26.10
CA ALA A 19 -0.77 -43.45 25.20
C ALA A 19 0.56 -43.50 24.48
N THR A 20 1.44 -44.40 24.97
CA THR A 20 2.58 -44.91 24.26
C THR A 20 2.09 -45.87 23.18
N GLY A 21 2.03 -45.39 21.96
CA GLY A 21 1.82 -46.18 20.75
C GLY A 21 2.83 -45.75 19.71
N GLY A 22 3.82 -46.59 19.44
CA GLY A 22 4.77 -46.39 18.35
C GLY A 22 4.00 -46.29 17.03
N LEU A 23 4.09 -45.18 16.39
CA LEU A 23 3.69 -45.03 15.00
C LEU A 23 4.90 -45.35 14.14
N ASP A 24 4.84 -46.48 13.48
CA ASP A 24 5.73 -46.85 12.38
C ASP A 24 5.80 -45.69 11.38
N ALA A 25 6.99 -45.18 11.17
CA ALA A 25 7.31 -44.19 10.15
C ALA A 25 7.32 -44.85 8.77
N GLY A 26 6.16 -45.27 8.33
CA GLY A 26 5.86 -45.63 6.95
C GLY A 26 5.13 -44.52 6.22
N ALA A 27 5.62 -43.28 6.28
CA ALA A 27 5.17 -42.24 5.37
C ALA A 27 5.77 -42.55 4.00
N ALA A 28 5.04 -43.33 3.18
CA ALA A 28 5.24 -43.36 1.75
C ALA A 28 5.28 -41.89 1.30
N ALA A 29 6.37 -41.49 0.65
CA ALA A 29 6.46 -40.25 -0.07
C ALA A 29 5.31 -40.22 -1.08
N ALA A 30 4.18 -39.58 -0.72
CA ALA A 30 3.15 -39.24 -1.66
C ALA A 30 3.86 -38.42 -2.73
N GLY A 31 3.96 -38.97 -3.94
CA GLY A 31 4.53 -38.27 -5.07
C GLY A 31 3.93 -36.89 -5.12
N ALA A 32 4.76 -35.86 -5.16
CA ALA A 32 4.31 -34.46 -5.21
C ALA A 32 3.36 -34.37 -6.40
N GLU A 33 2.05 -34.33 -6.15
CA GLU A 33 1.06 -34.07 -7.18
C GLU A 33 1.45 -32.80 -7.90
N SER A 34 1.68 -32.91 -9.21
CA SER A 34 2.04 -31.75 -10.03
C SER A 34 0.91 -30.73 -9.95
N VAL A 35 1.23 -29.49 -9.55
CA VAL A 35 0.24 -28.42 -9.46
C VAL A 35 -0.40 -28.21 -10.84
N PRO A 36 -1.74 -28.28 -10.98
CA PRO A 36 -2.42 -28.11 -12.28
C PRO A 36 -2.07 -26.76 -12.91
N CYS A 37 -1.75 -26.77 -14.21
CA CYS A 37 -1.46 -25.55 -14.95
C CYS A 37 -2.75 -24.82 -15.33
N ALA A 38 -2.91 -23.56 -14.89
CA ALA A 38 -4.05 -22.71 -15.24
C ALA A 38 -3.81 -21.87 -16.52
N GLY A 39 -2.60 -21.88 -17.05
CA GLY A 39 -2.28 -21.21 -18.31
C GLY A 39 -0.80 -20.92 -18.47
N THR A 40 -0.44 -20.56 -19.73
CA THR A 40 0.91 -20.13 -20.09
C THR A 40 0.87 -18.74 -20.69
N PHE A 41 1.77 -17.90 -20.22
CA PHE A 41 1.81 -16.46 -20.48
C PHE A 41 3.23 -16.03 -20.87
N ASP A 42 3.38 -14.84 -21.41
CA ASP A 42 4.71 -14.20 -21.53
C ASP A 42 5.13 -13.58 -20.20
N LEU A 43 4.15 -13.02 -19.48
CA LEU A 43 4.35 -12.35 -18.20
C LEU A 43 3.26 -12.73 -17.20
N VAL A 44 3.66 -13.03 -15.95
CA VAL A 44 2.76 -13.05 -14.78
C VAL A 44 3.04 -11.80 -13.94
N VAL A 45 2.00 -11.03 -13.66
CA VAL A 45 2.02 -9.91 -12.71
C VAL A 45 1.30 -10.35 -11.43
N ALA A 46 2.03 -10.47 -10.35
CA ALA A 46 1.53 -10.82 -9.02
C ALA A 46 1.17 -9.53 -8.25
N GLY A 47 -0.11 -9.33 -7.98
CA GLY A 47 -0.69 -8.14 -7.35
C GLY A 47 -1.31 -7.16 -8.35
N GLY A 48 -2.62 -6.95 -8.23
CA GLY A 48 -3.41 -6.03 -9.06
C GLY A 48 -3.57 -4.65 -8.42
N SER A 49 -2.60 -4.18 -7.64
CA SER A 49 -2.54 -2.78 -7.21
C SER A 49 -2.47 -1.85 -8.43
N ALA A 50 -2.63 -0.53 -8.26
CA ALA A 50 -2.46 0.41 -9.37
C ALA A 50 -1.11 0.20 -10.09
N THR A 51 -0.05 -0.12 -9.34
CA THR A 51 1.28 -0.50 -9.86
C THR A 51 1.22 -1.74 -10.75
N GLY A 52 0.55 -2.79 -10.29
CA GLY A 52 0.42 -4.03 -11.05
C GLY A 52 -0.45 -3.87 -12.30
N VAL A 53 -1.51 -3.07 -12.21
CA VAL A 53 -2.32 -2.69 -13.38
C VAL A 53 -1.46 -1.94 -14.40
N CYS A 54 -0.66 -0.95 -13.96
CA CYS A 54 0.27 -0.24 -14.83
C CYS A 54 1.27 -1.20 -15.51
N ALA A 55 1.79 -2.20 -14.79
CA ALA A 55 2.66 -3.20 -15.37
C ALA A 55 1.94 -4.08 -16.40
N ALA A 56 0.77 -4.61 -16.05
CA ALA A 56 0.01 -5.52 -16.92
C ALA A 56 -0.47 -4.83 -18.20
N VAL A 57 -1.05 -3.64 -18.08
CA VAL A 57 -1.55 -2.86 -19.22
C VAL A 57 -0.41 -2.43 -20.15
N THR A 58 0.73 -1.98 -19.59
CA THR A 58 1.91 -1.62 -20.38
C THR A 58 2.45 -2.82 -21.17
N ALA A 59 2.54 -3.99 -20.57
CA ALA A 59 2.99 -5.21 -21.23
C ALA A 59 2.01 -5.67 -22.32
N ALA A 60 0.71 -5.65 -22.03
CA ALA A 60 -0.34 -6.04 -22.97
C ALA A 60 -0.42 -5.12 -24.18
N ARG A 61 -0.32 -3.79 -23.99
CA ARG A 61 -0.25 -2.81 -25.08
C ARG A 61 0.96 -2.99 -26.00
N LYS A 62 1.97 -3.73 -25.52
CA LYS A 62 3.17 -4.11 -26.31
C LYS A 62 3.10 -5.55 -26.85
N GLY A 63 1.90 -6.16 -26.81
CA GLY A 63 1.59 -7.44 -27.44
C GLY A 63 1.86 -8.67 -26.58
N LEU A 64 2.24 -8.52 -25.30
CA LEU A 64 2.47 -9.68 -24.45
C LEU A 64 1.15 -10.29 -23.95
N LYS A 65 1.14 -11.60 -23.80
CA LYS A 65 0.10 -12.35 -23.09
C LYS A 65 0.38 -12.32 -21.60
N VAL A 66 -0.52 -11.68 -20.81
CA VAL A 66 -0.30 -11.37 -19.40
C VAL A 66 -1.31 -12.08 -18.52
N ALA A 67 -0.86 -12.69 -17.42
CA ALA A 67 -1.70 -13.05 -16.28
C ALA A 67 -1.59 -11.97 -15.21
N LEU A 68 -2.72 -11.40 -14.78
CA LEU A 68 -2.78 -10.44 -13.67
C LEU A 68 -3.52 -11.07 -12.49
N VAL A 69 -2.80 -11.25 -11.38
CA VAL A 69 -3.29 -11.91 -10.16
C VAL A 69 -3.59 -10.89 -9.09
N GLU A 70 -4.81 -10.89 -8.54
CA GLU A 70 -5.21 -9.98 -7.47
C GLU A 70 -5.92 -10.74 -6.34
N TYR A 71 -5.48 -10.48 -5.12
CA TYR A 71 -6.06 -11.04 -3.90
C TYR A 71 -7.48 -10.53 -3.62
N ASN A 72 -7.74 -9.24 -3.89
CA ASN A 72 -9.05 -8.62 -3.72
C ASN A 72 -10.01 -8.99 -4.87
N ALA A 73 -11.25 -8.50 -4.79
CA ALA A 73 -12.25 -8.66 -5.84
C ALA A 73 -12.21 -7.50 -6.87
N PHE A 74 -11.24 -6.59 -6.75
CA PHE A 74 -11.09 -5.39 -7.56
C PHE A 74 -9.63 -4.92 -7.53
N PHE A 75 -9.24 -4.14 -8.53
CA PHE A 75 -7.90 -3.59 -8.64
C PHE A 75 -7.68 -2.33 -7.78
N GLY A 76 -6.40 -1.94 -7.63
CA GLY A 76 -5.97 -0.64 -7.12
C GLY A 76 -5.22 -0.65 -5.80
N GLY A 77 -5.35 -1.69 -4.98
CA GLY A 77 -4.62 -1.82 -3.71
C GLY A 77 -4.83 -0.61 -2.80
N MET A 78 -3.78 0.16 -2.48
CA MET A 78 -3.88 1.31 -1.58
C MET A 78 -4.91 2.35 -2.04
N ALA A 79 -5.07 2.57 -3.34
CA ALA A 79 -6.03 3.53 -3.89
C ALA A 79 -7.50 3.12 -3.71
N THR A 80 -7.75 1.84 -3.51
CA THR A 80 -9.11 1.26 -3.49
C THR A 80 -9.38 0.46 -2.22
N SER A 81 -8.70 -0.67 -2.00
CA SER A 81 -8.94 -1.54 -0.84
C SER A 81 -8.57 -0.87 0.50
N ALA A 82 -7.54 -0.04 0.53
CA ALA A 82 -7.17 0.73 1.70
C ALA A 82 -7.83 2.12 1.75
N LEU A 83 -8.67 2.48 0.78
CA LEU A 83 -9.40 3.77 0.69
C LEU A 83 -8.50 5.02 0.79
N VAL A 84 -7.30 5.00 0.21
CA VAL A 84 -6.40 6.18 0.20
C VAL A 84 -6.67 7.00 -1.06
N PRO A 85 -7.44 8.11 -1.00
CA PRO A 85 -7.99 8.79 -2.17
C PRO A 85 -7.06 9.89 -2.71
N VAL A 86 -5.75 9.80 -2.48
CA VAL A 86 -4.82 10.86 -2.83
C VAL A 86 -3.67 10.33 -3.67
N TRP A 87 -3.37 11.06 -4.74
CA TRP A 87 -2.11 10.97 -5.46
C TRP A 87 -1.30 12.25 -5.28
N HIS A 88 0.01 12.08 -5.18
CA HIS A 88 0.94 13.18 -5.04
C HIS A 88 1.21 13.83 -6.40
N SER A 89 1.90 14.98 -6.40
CA SER A 89 2.11 15.76 -7.61
C SER A 89 2.85 14.95 -8.69
N LEU A 90 2.39 15.08 -9.94
CA LEU A 90 3.10 14.59 -11.13
C LEU A 90 4.20 15.56 -11.61
N TYR A 91 4.40 16.67 -10.91
CA TYR A 91 5.30 17.75 -11.27
C TYR A 91 6.51 17.84 -10.33
N SER A 92 7.57 18.49 -10.81
CA SER A 92 8.69 18.95 -9.97
C SER A 92 8.19 19.84 -8.83
N THR A 93 8.99 19.99 -7.76
CA THR A 93 8.60 20.78 -6.57
C THR A 93 8.33 22.26 -6.86
N ASP A 94 8.84 22.79 -7.98
CA ASP A 94 8.57 24.14 -8.46
C ASP A 94 7.35 24.24 -9.42
N GLY A 95 6.68 23.11 -9.68
CA GLY A 95 5.49 23.02 -10.53
C GLY A 95 5.75 23.20 -12.04
N LYS A 96 7.00 23.39 -12.46
CA LYS A 96 7.33 23.78 -13.85
C LYS A 96 7.47 22.61 -14.80
N THR A 97 7.94 21.47 -14.32
CA THR A 97 8.23 20.30 -15.15
C THR A 97 7.33 19.15 -14.74
N GLN A 98 6.56 18.60 -15.68
CA GLN A 98 5.88 17.33 -15.46
C GLN A 98 6.91 16.21 -15.51
N ILE A 99 7.07 15.49 -14.40
CA ILE A 99 8.08 14.43 -14.23
C ILE A 99 7.45 13.03 -14.25
N ILE A 100 6.13 12.94 -14.09
CA ILE A 100 5.36 11.69 -14.11
C ILE A 100 4.29 11.82 -15.19
N GLY A 101 4.20 10.83 -16.06
CA GLY A 101 3.21 10.75 -17.14
C GLY A 101 2.67 9.33 -17.27
N GLY A 102 2.48 8.86 -18.52
CA GLY A 102 2.10 7.50 -18.84
C GLY A 102 0.72 7.12 -18.32
N LEU A 103 0.59 5.89 -17.80
CA LEU A 103 -0.67 5.36 -17.28
C LEU A 103 -1.18 6.12 -16.06
N THR A 104 -0.30 6.66 -15.23
CA THR A 104 -0.73 7.48 -14.08
C THR A 104 -1.51 8.71 -14.55
N GLU A 105 -0.98 9.43 -15.53
CA GLU A 105 -1.66 10.58 -16.12
C GLU A 105 -2.93 10.17 -16.90
N GLU A 106 -2.92 9.02 -17.58
CA GLU A 106 -4.10 8.50 -18.27
C GLU A 106 -5.24 8.19 -17.30
N ILE A 107 -4.95 7.59 -16.15
CA ILE A 107 -5.93 7.32 -15.09
C ILE A 107 -6.52 8.64 -14.56
N GLU A 108 -5.68 9.65 -14.29
CA GLU A 108 -6.17 10.98 -13.88
C GLU A 108 -7.09 11.60 -14.93
N LYS A 109 -6.76 11.51 -16.22
CA LYS A 109 -7.59 12.02 -17.32
C LYS A 109 -8.94 11.29 -17.42
N ARG A 110 -8.97 9.98 -17.21
CA ARG A 110 -10.20 9.18 -17.21
C ARG A 110 -11.14 9.56 -16.06
N LEU A 111 -10.59 9.75 -14.87
CA LEU A 111 -11.33 10.24 -13.71
C LEU A 111 -11.82 11.68 -13.92
N ALA A 112 -10.98 12.55 -14.49
CA ALA A 112 -11.33 13.94 -14.77
C ALA A 112 -12.47 14.08 -15.77
N ALA A 113 -12.49 13.23 -16.81
CA ALA A 113 -13.56 13.21 -17.80
C ALA A 113 -14.95 12.91 -17.20
N ARG A 114 -14.99 12.34 -15.99
CA ARG A 114 -16.22 12.00 -15.26
C ARG A 114 -16.48 12.89 -14.03
N GLY A 115 -15.61 13.87 -13.74
CA GLY A 115 -15.73 14.71 -12.55
C GLY A 115 -15.39 13.98 -11.24
N GLU A 116 -14.61 12.90 -11.30
CA GLU A 116 -14.30 12.00 -10.18
C GLU A 116 -12.91 12.22 -9.59
N ILE A 117 -12.29 13.37 -9.93
CA ILE A 117 -10.98 13.82 -9.43
C ILE A 117 -11.02 15.32 -9.17
N GLU A 118 -10.31 15.74 -8.13
CA GLU A 118 -10.10 17.15 -7.80
C GLU A 118 -8.59 17.42 -7.76
N PHE A 119 -8.08 18.20 -8.71
CA PHE A 119 -6.68 18.60 -8.76
C PHE A 119 -6.37 19.69 -7.73
N LYS A 120 -5.18 19.61 -7.16
CA LYS A 120 -4.63 20.61 -6.24
C LYS A 120 -3.53 21.43 -6.90
N ASP A 121 -2.95 22.35 -6.14
CA ASP A 121 -1.86 23.20 -6.64
C ASP A 121 -0.67 22.33 -7.06
N ARG A 122 -0.21 22.53 -8.29
CA ARG A 122 0.93 21.79 -8.87
C ARG A 122 2.27 22.08 -8.18
N THR A 123 2.34 23.20 -7.44
CA THR A 123 3.54 23.58 -6.68
C THR A 123 3.60 22.92 -5.30
N ASP A 124 2.50 22.25 -4.85
CA ASP A 124 2.51 21.45 -3.64
C ASP A 124 2.73 19.95 -3.99
N PRO A 125 3.96 19.43 -3.83
CA PRO A 125 4.25 18.05 -4.15
C PRO A 125 3.57 17.06 -3.19
N SER A 126 3.02 17.53 -2.08
CA SER A 126 2.41 16.66 -1.06
C SER A 126 1.01 16.18 -1.42
N VAL A 127 0.27 16.94 -2.25
CA VAL A 127 -1.06 16.53 -2.73
C VAL A 127 -1.24 17.02 -4.17
N GLY A 128 -1.22 16.10 -5.13
CA GLY A 128 -1.51 16.42 -6.53
C GLY A 128 -3.00 16.42 -6.81
N CYS A 129 -3.71 15.43 -6.33
CA CYS A 129 -5.16 15.31 -6.52
C CYS A 129 -5.81 14.45 -5.43
N TYR A 130 -7.10 14.67 -5.24
CA TYR A 130 -8.01 13.70 -4.61
C TYR A 130 -8.89 13.06 -5.66
N PHE A 131 -9.23 11.79 -5.48
CA PHE A 131 -10.12 11.06 -6.37
C PHE A 131 -11.16 10.24 -5.60
N ASN A 132 -12.25 9.90 -6.29
CA ASN A 132 -13.23 8.96 -5.78
C ASN A 132 -12.67 7.53 -5.87
N THR A 133 -12.56 6.85 -4.73
CA THR A 133 -11.94 5.51 -4.65
C THR A 133 -12.79 4.43 -5.33
N ALA A 134 -14.11 4.56 -5.38
CA ALA A 134 -14.98 3.65 -6.11
C ALA A 134 -14.84 3.84 -7.64
N ALA A 135 -14.78 5.10 -8.09
CA ALA A 135 -14.52 5.42 -9.48
C ALA A 135 -13.15 4.92 -9.95
N MET A 136 -12.14 4.99 -9.08
CA MET A 136 -10.81 4.43 -9.35
C MET A 136 -10.89 2.93 -9.65
N GLN A 137 -11.72 2.14 -8.94
CA GLN A 137 -11.90 0.71 -9.24
C GLN A 137 -12.40 0.52 -10.68
N LEU A 138 -13.44 1.28 -11.07
CA LEU A 138 -14.03 1.17 -12.40
C LEU A 138 -13.04 1.58 -13.51
N VAL A 139 -12.27 2.64 -13.30
CA VAL A 139 -11.25 3.08 -14.27
C VAL A 139 -10.15 2.04 -14.43
N LEU A 140 -9.73 1.39 -13.36
CA LEU A 140 -8.73 0.32 -13.45
C LEU A 140 -9.27 -0.94 -14.12
N ASP A 141 -10.55 -1.29 -13.88
CA ASP A 141 -11.24 -2.38 -14.58
C ASP A 141 -11.32 -2.12 -16.09
N GLU A 142 -11.69 -0.89 -16.48
CA GLU A 142 -11.73 -0.47 -17.88
C GLU A 142 -10.36 -0.62 -18.56
N LEU A 143 -9.30 -0.09 -17.93
CA LEU A 143 -7.94 -0.18 -18.45
C LEU A 143 -7.50 -1.62 -18.71
N VAL A 144 -7.83 -2.52 -17.80
CA VAL A 144 -7.47 -3.95 -17.91
C VAL A 144 -8.33 -4.65 -18.95
N THR A 145 -9.65 -4.45 -18.95
CA THR A 145 -10.58 -5.14 -19.84
C THR A 145 -10.47 -4.67 -21.30
N GLU A 146 -10.00 -3.45 -21.54
CA GLU A 146 -9.62 -2.96 -22.87
C GLU A 146 -8.44 -3.74 -23.49
N GLN A 147 -7.72 -4.55 -22.70
CA GLN A 147 -6.58 -5.32 -23.19
C GLN A 147 -6.94 -6.82 -23.31
N PRO A 148 -7.29 -7.34 -24.50
CA PRO A 148 -7.76 -8.72 -24.67
C PRO A 148 -6.68 -9.77 -24.37
N THR A 149 -5.42 -9.38 -24.27
CA THR A 149 -4.30 -10.28 -23.95
C THR A 149 -4.05 -10.42 -22.43
N ILE A 150 -4.79 -9.68 -21.58
CA ILE A 150 -4.74 -9.85 -20.13
C ILE A 150 -5.77 -10.89 -19.68
N THR A 151 -5.32 -11.90 -18.94
CA THR A 151 -6.18 -12.81 -18.18
C THR A 151 -6.11 -12.44 -16.71
N THR A 152 -7.24 -12.05 -16.15
CA THR A 152 -7.36 -11.63 -14.74
C THR A 152 -7.72 -12.81 -13.83
N PHE A 153 -7.09 -12.87 -12.66
CA PHE A 153 -7.37 -13.81 -11.59
C PHE A 153 -7.69 -13.02 -10.31
N PHE A 154 -8.98 -12.77 -10.05
CA PHE A 154 -9.44 -12.16 -8.80
C PHE A 154 -9.60 -13.20 -7.69
N LYS A 155 -9.54 -12.75 -6.42
CA LYS A 155 -9.61 -13.63 -5.25
C LYS A 155 -8.57 -14.76 -5.32
N ALA A 156 -7.42 -14.44 -5.90
CA ALA A 156 -6.32 -15.35 -6.11
C ALA A 156 -5.08 -14.86 -5.37
N GLN A 157 -4.55 -15.69 -4.49
CA GLN A 157 -3.34 -15.38 -3.73
C GLN A 157 -2.15 -16.13 -4.31
N VAL A 158 -1.04 -15.45 -4.51
CA VAL A 158 0.24 -16.11 -4.81
C VAL A 158 0.71 -16.83 -3.56
N VAL A 159 0.85 -18.17 -3.63
CA VAL A 159 1.19 -19.03 -2.49
C VAL A 159 2.52 -19.77 -2.66
N GLY A 160 3.14 -19.68 -3.84
CA GLY A 160 4.41 -20.33 -4.14
C GLY A 160 4.95 -19.94 -5.51
N ALA A 161 6.07 -20.55 -5.86
CA ALA A 161 6.68 -20.42 -7.17
C ALA A 161 7.41 -21.71 -7.53
N GLU A 162 7.49 -22.01 -8.83
CA GLU A 162 8.31 -23.09 -9.37
C GLU A 162 9.56 -22.52 -10.04
N LYS A 163 10.68 -23.25 -9.96
CA LYS A 163 11.95 -22.91 -10.58
C LYS A 163 12.51 -24.07 -11.37
N ASP A 164 13.27 -23.76 -12.40
CA ASP A 164 14.12 -24.74 -13.07
C ASP A 164 15.41 -25.04 -12.26
N ARG A 165 16.27 -25.86 -12.82
CA ARG A 165 17.55 -26.25 -12.19
C ARG A 165 18.55 -25.12 -12.12
N GLU A 166 18.43 -24.15 -13.00
CA GLU A 166 19.25 -22.94 -13.08
C GLU A 166 18.77 -21.86 -12.09
N GLY A 167 17.58 -22.03 -11.52
CA GLY A 167 16.98 -21.10 -10.55
C GLY A 167 16.08 -20.04 -11.17
N HIS A 168 15.79 -20.10 -12.48
CA HIS A 168 14.81 -19.24 -13.11
C HIS A 168 13.40 -19.62 -12.70
N LEU A 169 12.53 -18.63 -12.51
CA LEU A 169 11.12 -18.88 -12.27
C LEU A 169 10.47 -19.47 -13.53
N THR A 170 9.71 -20.56 -13.36
CA THR A 170 8.94 -21.21 -14.44
C THR A 170 7.44 -21.01 -14.25
N ALA A 171 6.98 -20.87 -12.99
CA ALA A 171 5.58 -20.57 -12.68
C ALA A 171 5.43 -19.82 -11.35
N ALA A 172 4.38 -19.01 -11.27
CA ALA A 172 3.81 -18.57 -10.01
C ALA A 172 2.67 -19.52 -9.62
N VAL A 173 2.66 -19.97 -8.37
CA VAL A 173 1.59 -20.83 -7.83
C VAL A 173 0.59 -19.96 -7.11
N ILE A 174 -0.68 -20.06 -7.52
CA ILE A 174 -1.81 -19.34 -6.92
C ILE A 174 -2.73 -20.30 -6.20
N GLU A 175 -3.44 -19.79 -5.20
CA GLU A 175 -4.60 -20.43 -4.58
C GLU A 175 -5.81 -19.55 -4.84
N ASP A 176 -6.85 -20.09 -5.45
CA ASP A 176 -8.11 -19.42 -5.70
C ASP A 176 -9.30 -20.36 -5.44
N LYS A 177 -10.51 -19.94 -5.79
CA LYS A 177 -11.72 -20.75 -5.56
C LYS A 177 -11.71 -22.10 -6.29
N SER A 178 -10.89 -22.24 -7.34
CA SER A 178 -10.70 -23.48 -8.10
C SER A 178 -9.60 -24.38 -7.55
N GLY A 179 -8.96 -23.96 -6.45
CA GLY A 179 -7.87 -24.67 -5.80
C GLY A 179 -6.48 -24.13 -6.21
N ARG A 180 -5.45 -24.93 -5.90
CA ARG A 180 -4.05 -24.59 -6.16
C ARG A 180 -3.70 -24.83 -7.63
N ARG A 181 -3.16 -23.80 -8.30
CA ARG A 181 -2.86 -23.83 -9.73
C ARG A 181 -1.57 -23.09 -10.06
N ALA A 182 -0.87 -23.50 -11.11
CA ALA A 182 0.36 -22.88 -11.59
C ALA A 182 0.07 -21.97 -12.81
N LEU A 183 0.61 -20.77 -12.80
CA LEU A 183 0.63 -19.82 -13.92
C LEU A 183 2.05 -19.83 -14.49
N LYS A 184 2.27 -20.49 -15.61
CA LYS A 184 3.56 -20.58 -16.28
C LYS A 184 3.86 -19.31 -17.06
N ALA A 185 5.09 -18.81 -16.99
CA ALA A 185 5.51 -17.65 -17.76
C ALA A 185 7.02 -17.62 -18.01
N LYS A 186 7.43 -16.78 -18.97
CA LYS A 186 8.85 -16.49 -19.23
C LYS A 186 9.39 -15.46 -18.24
N TRP A 187 8.56 -14.48 -17.83
CA TRP A 187 8.92 -13.41 -16.92
C TRP A 187 7.85 -13.19 -15.85
N PHE A 188 8.30 -12.60 -14.73
CA PHE A 188 7.45 -12.32 -13.58
C PHE A 188 7.66 -10.90 -13.07
N VAL A 189 6.56 -10.24 -12.70
CA VAL A 189 6.58 -8.97 -11.97
C VAL A 189 5.92 -9.21 -10.61
N ASP A 190 6.64 -8.98 -9.54
CA ASP A 190 6.06 -8.89 -8.20
C ASP A 190 5.59 -7.45 -7.96
N ALA A 191 4.29 -7.24 -7.88
CA ALA A 191 3.62 -5.99 -7.55
C ALA A 191 2.70 -6.14 -6.31
N THR A 192 2.95 -7.16 -5.48
CA THR A 192 2.16 -7.45 -4.27
C THR A 192 2.27 -6.38 -3.20
N GLY A 193 3.32 -5.57 -3.28
CA GLY A 193 3.63 -4.54 -2.27
C GLY A 193 4.41 -5.08 -1.07
N ASP A 194 4.39 -6.39 -0.84
CA ASP A 194 5.02 -7.08 0.30
C ASP A 194 6.12 -8.06 -0.12
N ALA A 195 6.52 -8.04 -1.41
CA ALA A 195 7.48 -8.96 -2.01
C ALA A 195 7.08 -10.44 -1.82
N ASP A 196 5.77 -10.75 -1.94
CA ASP A 196 5.26 -12.09 -1.65
C ASP A 196 5.74 -13.12 -2.66
N LEU A 197 5.74 -12.81 -3.97
CA LEU A 197 6.25 -13.72 -4.97
C LEU A 197 7.76 -13.93 -4.80
N ALA A 198 8.52 -12.85 -4.59
CA ALA A 198 9.96 -12.92 -4.40
C ALA A 198 10.34 -13.78 -3.17
N ALA A 199 9.67 -13.53 -2.02
CA ALA A 199 9.90 -14.30 -0.79
C ALA A 199 9.51 -15.78 -0.94
N ARG A 200 8.36 -16.08 -1.56
CA ARG A 200 7.90 -17.46 -1.79
C ARG A 200 8.76 -18.20 -2.81
N ALA A 201 9.37 -17.47 -3.73
CA ALA A 201 10.38 -18.01 -4.64
C ALA A 201 11.76 -18.18 -4.00
N GLY A 202 11.93 -17.82 -2.72
CA GLY A 202 13.18 -17.98 -2.00
C GLY A 202 14.25 -16.96 -2.36
N PHE A 203 13.87 -15.81 -2.95
CA PHE A 203 14.79 -14.68 -3.10
C PHE A 203 14.97 -13.94 -1.77
N GLU A 204 16.14 -13.38 -1.58
CA GLU A 204 16.48 -12.67 -0.34
C GLU A 204 15.63 -11.40 -0.19
N THR A 205 14.99 -11.29 0.96
CA THR A 205 14.23 -10.12 1.40
C THR A 205 14.71 -9.69 2.77
N TRP A 206 14.49 -8.43 3.09
CA TRP A 206 14.80 -7.90 4.42
C TRP A 206 13.61 -7.05 4.92
N LYS A 207 13.58 -6.80 6.20
CA LYS A 207 12.59 -5.95 6.87
C LYS A 207 13.20 -5.30 8.11
N LEU A 208 12.63 -4.19 8.52
CA LEU A 208 12.99 -3.55 9.78
C LEU A 208 12.50 -4.40 10.97
N PRO A 209 13.12 -4.24 12.14
CA PRO A 209 12.54 -4.72 13.38
C PRO A 209 11.11 -4.20 13.54
N LYS A 210 10.22 -5.03 14.07
CA LYS A 210 8.78 -4.73 14.22
C LYS A 210 8.49 -3.36 14.84
N SER A 211 9.29 -2.95 15.83
CA SER A 211 9.19 -1.65 16.52
C SER A 211 9.59 -0.45 15.64
N GLU A 212 10.30 -0.68 14.55
CA GLU A 212 10.81 0.36 13.65
C GLU A 212 9.98 0.46 12.35
N ILE A 213 9.13 -0.53 12.08
CA ILE A 213 8.20 -0.50 10.94
C ILE A 213 7.28 0.70 11.09
N GLN A 214 7.08 1.46 10.02
CA GLN A 214 6.22 2.63 10.01
C GLN A 214 4.78 2.27 10.38
N ALA A 215 4.14 3.09 11.21
CA ALA A 215 2.77 2.87 11.65
C ALA A 215 1.78 2.74 10.48
N HIS A 216 0.88 1.77 10.56
CA HIS A 216 -0.17 1.51 9.59
C HIS A 216 -1.47 2.26 9.93
N THR A 217 -2.36 2.40 8.97
CA THR A 217 -3.61 3.13 9.12
C THR A 217 -4.77 2.39 8.46
N LEU A 218 -5.86 2.19 9.17
CA LEU A 218 -7.14 1.81 8.57
C LEU A 218 -7.91 3.08 8.25
N CYS A 219 -8.24 3.28 6.98
CA CYS A 219 -9.05 4.40 6.55
C CYS A 219 -10.54 4.09 6.66
N ALA A 220 -11.35 5.14 6.73
CA ALA A 220 -12.79 5.07 6.80
C ALA A 220 -13.45 6.22 6.05
N ILE A 221 -14.73 6.06 5.72
CA ILE A 221 -15.58 7.12 5.19
C ILE A 221 -16.67 7.38 6.20
N PHE A 222 -16.87 8.67 6.52
CA PHE A 222 -17.90 9.14 7.43
C PHE A 222 -18.88 10.07 6.73
N ALA A 223 -20.14 10.02 7.16
CA ALA A 223 -21.19 10.96 6.79
C ALA A 223 -21.50 11.92 7.93
N ASN A 224 -22.19 13.01 7.59
CA ASN A 224 -22.58 14.09 8.49
C ASN A 224 -21.39 14.78 9.14
N VAL A 225 -20.29 14.92 8.42
CA VAL A 225 -19.04 15.55 8.88
C VAL A 225 -19.09 17.08 8.68
N GLY A 226 -19.80 17.56 7.65
CA GLY A 226 -19.86 18.96 7.27
C GLY A 226 -20.07 19.92 8.43
N PRO A 227 -21.13 19.77 9.25
CA PRO A 227 -21.38 20.67 10.39
C PRO A 227 -20.27 20.65 11.44
N ILE A 228 -19.55 19.53 11.61
CA ILE A 228 -18.41 19.41 12.50
C ILE A 228 -17.21 20.12 11.87
N TYR A 229 -16.98 19.89 10.59
CA TYR A 229 -15.89 20.49 9.84
C TYR A 229 -16.02 22.03 9.79
N ASP A 230 -17.21 22.55 9.52
CA ASP A 230 -17.48 23.98 9.46
C ASP A 230 -17.25 24.66 10.81
N LYS A 231 -17.69 24.03 11.89
CA LYS A 231 -17.54 24.55 13.25
C LYS A 231 -16.10 24.46 13.75
N TYR A 232 -15.40 23.39 13.46
CA TYR A 232 -14.14 23.10 14.12
C TYR A 232 -12.92 23.09 13.19
N LYS A 233 -13.12 23.06 11.86
CA LYS A 233 -12.06 22.84 10.86
C LYS A 233 -11.39 21.45 10.98
N ALA A 234 -10.54 21.06 10.03
CA ALA A 234 -10.00 19.69 9.93
C ALA A 234 -9.18 19.22 11.16
N PHE A 235 -8.56 20.13 11.89
CA PHE A 235 -7.67 19.80 13.01
C PHE A 235 -8.36 19.72 14.37
N VAL A 236 -9.62 20.05 14.48
CA VAL A 236 -10.31 20.19 15.76
C VAL A 236 -10.93 18.88 16.26
N LEU A 237 -11.01 17.86 15.40
CA LEU A 237 -11.25 16.50 15.90
C LEU A 237 -10.21 16.07 16.92
N ASN A 238 -9.01 16.61 16.87
CA ASN A 238 -8.00 16.40 17.90
C ASN A 238 -8.50 16.81 19.29
N GLU A 239 -9.20 17.95 19.41
CA GLU A 239 -9.76 18.40 20.69
C GLU A 239 -10.88 17.47 21.19
N ILE A 240 -11.70 16.94 20.27
CA ILE A 240 -12.75 15.97 20.59
C ILE A 240 -12.12 14.65 21.04
N LEU A 241 -11.05 14.20 20.38
CA LEU A 241 -10.40 12.91 20.63
C LEU A 241 -9.34 12.95 21.74
N LYS A 242 -8.91 14.15 22.16
CA LYS A 242 -7.90 14.34 23.20
C LYS A 242 -8.17 13.55 24.49
N PRO A 243 -9.40 13.47 25.03
CA PRO A 243 -9.68 12.64 26.20
C PRO A 243 -9.51 11.14 26.00
N GLU A 244 -9.53 10.68 24.73
CA GLU A 244 -9.35 9.27 24.38
C GLU A 244 -7.87 8.90 24.17
N PHE A 245 -6.96 9.88 24.19
CA PHE A 245 -5.53 9.65 24.08
C PHE A 245 -5.00 8.88 25.29
N GLY A 246 -4.30 7.77 25.03
CA GLY A 246 -3.87 6.84 26.08
C GLY A 246 -4.95 5.88 26.58
N ALA A 247 -6.25 6.22 26.43
CA ALA A 247 -7.38 5.38 26.82
C ALA A 247 -7.88 4.47 25.67
N GLY A 248 -7.03 4.25 24.67
CA GLY A 248 -7.26 3.38 23.51
C GLY A 248 -7.06 4.04 22.16
N LEU A 249 -6.72 5.34 22.14
CA LEU A 249 -6.14 5.98 20.97
C LEU A 249 -4.68 6.32 21.28
N ARG A 250 -3.77 5.79 20.45
CA ARG A 250 -2.33 6.11 20.55
C ARG A 250 -1.98 7.41 19.86
N HIS A 251 -2.91 7.92 19.05
CA HIS A 251 -2.76 9.10 18.24
C HIS A 251 -4.12 9.77 18.08
N VAL A 252 -4.18 11.09 18.19
CA VAL A 252 -5.42 11.87 18.08
C VAL A 252 -5.45 12.74 16.84
N PHE A 253 -4.41 12.67 16.03
CA PHE A 253 -4.30 13.39 14.77
C PHE A 253 -4.82 12.52 13.63
N GLY A 254 -5.78 13.05 12.87
CA GLY A 254 -6.32 12.42 11.66
C GLY A 254 -6.29 13.37 10.48
N TRP A 255 -6.15 12.81 9.31
CA TRP A 255 -6.27 13.53 8.05
C TRP A 255 -7.63 13.27 7.43
N TRP A 256 -8.28 14.33 6.97
CA TRP A 256 -9.61 14.35 6.40
C TRP A 256 -9.59 14.95 5.01
N ALA A 257 -10.40 14.41 4.11
CA ALA A 257 -10.69 15.01 2.83
C ALA A 257 -12.14 14.72 2.42
N PRO A 258 -12.83 15.63 1.72
CA PRO A 258 -14.10 15.33 1.10
C PRO A 258 -13.96 14.15 0.13
N VAL A 259 -14.97 13.31 0.05
CA VAL A 259 -15.06 12.31 -1.02
C VAL A 259 -15.48 13.02 -2.29
N VAL A 260 -14.64 12.99 -3.31
CA VAL A 260 -14.87 13.67 -4.60
C VAL A 260 -16.20 13.20 -5.21
N GLY A 261 -17.03 14.16 -5.63
CA GLY A 261 -18.34 13.91 -6.22
C GLY A 261 -19.45 13.56 -5.23
N ALA A 262 -19.14 13.48 -3.93
CA ALA A 262 -20.15 13.17 -2.90
C ALA A 262 -20.39 14.36 -1.97
N HIS A 263 -21.67 14.54 -1.59
CA HIS A 263 -22.05 15.59 -0.64
C HIS A 263 -21.99 15.05 0.78
N ASP A 264 -21.32 15.75 1.69
CA ASP A 264 -21.22 15.46 3.13
C ASP A 264 -20.63 14.09 3.50
N LEU A 265 -19.82 13.50 2.59
CA LEU A 265 -19.01 12.35 2.86
C LEU A 265 -17.53 12.73 2.96
N TYR A 266 -16.86 12.22 3.98
CA TYR A 266 -15.45 12.52 4.21
C TYR A 266 -14.64 11.24 4.42
N PHE A 267 -13.53 11.17 3.72
CA PHE A 267 -12.45 10.25 4.00
C PHE A 267 -11.74 10.62 5.30
N TYR A 268 -11.31 9.62 6.03
CA TYR A 268 -10.54 9.79 7.26
C TYR A 268 -9.42 8.76 7.39
N ALA A 269 -8.22 9.27 7.67
CA ALA A 269 -7.03 8.48 8.00
C ALA A 269 -6.50 8.92 9.37
N GLY A 270 -6.97 8.29 10.44
CA GLY A 270 -6.61 8.69 11.81
C GLY A 270 -6.32 7.56 12.77
N THR A 271 -6.47 6.29 12.35
CA THR A 271 -6.00 5.16 13.16
C THR A 271 -4.48 5.05 13.07
N ARG A 272 -3.87 4.52 14.12
CA ARG A 272 -2.43 4.32 14.16
C ARG A 272 -2.09 2.98 14.79
N ILE A 273 -1.54 2.09 13.97
CA ILE A 273 -1.12 0.75 14.35
C ILE A 273 0.40 0.69 14.30
N THR A 274 1.02 0.47 15.44
CA THR A 274 2.47 0.28 15.61
C THR A 274 2.76 -1.15 16.03
N ASP A 275 4.02 -1.54 16.03
CA ASP A 275 4.48 -2.84 16.49
C ASP A 275 3.80 -4.02 15.75
N CYS A 276 3.59 -3.83 14.44
CA CYS A 276 2.97 -4.79 13.54
C CYS A 276 3.93 -5.12 12.39
N ASP A 277 4.19 -6.39 12.19
CA ASP A 277 4.82 -6.93 10.99
C ASP A 277 3.75 -7.47 10.05
N PRO A 278 3.38 -6.76 8.97
CA PRO A 278 2.28 -7.19 8.11
C PRO A 278 2.60 -8.45 7.29
N SER A 279 3.85 -8.90 7.30
CA SER A 279 4.23 -10.18 6.68
C SER A 279 3.94 -11.40 7.57
N VAL A 280 3.42 -11.16 8.79
CA VAL A 280 2.99 -12.18 9.75
C VAL A 280 1.47 -12.12 9.90
N ALA A 281 0.80 -13.23 9.63
CA ALA A 281 -0.66 -13.29 9.56
C ALA A 281 -1.34 -12.93 10.90
N GLU A 282 -0.77 -13.37 12.01
CA GLU A 282 -1.27 -13.08 13.37
C GLU A 282 -1.18 -11.59 13.68
N ASP A 283 -0.07 -10.95 13.33
CA ASP A 283 0.14 -9.52 13.51
C ASP A 283 -0.85 -8.70 12.68
N LEU A 284 -1.01 -9.05 11.40
CA LEU A 284 -1.95 -8.39 10.51
C LEU A 284 -3.40 -8.52 11.00
N THR A 285 -3.78 -9.71 11.50
CA THR A 285 -5.11 -9.96 12.08
C THR A 285 -5.35 -9.08 13.30
N GLN A 286 -4.41 -9.03 14.23
CA GLN A 286 -4.52 -8.19 15.43
C GLN A 286 -4.52 -6.70 15.07
N ALA A 287 -3.73 -6.29 14.09
CA ALA A 287 -3.68 -4.92 13.59
C ALA A 287 -5.04 -4.46 13.02
N LEU A 288 -5.69 -5.29 12.22
CA LEU A 288 -7.02 -5.02 11.68
C LEU A 288 -8.09 -4.89 12.76
N LEU A 289 -8.08 -5.79 13.74
CA LEU A 289 -9.03 -5.75 14.86
C LEU A 289 -8.80 -4.51 15.73
N GLU A 290 -7.55 -4.17 16.02
CA GLU A 290 -7.20 -2.97 16.79
C GLU A 290 -7.59 -1.69 16.04
N ALA A 291 -7.32 -1.61 14.74
CA ALA A 291 -7.69 -0.45 13.94
C ALA A 291 -9.21 -0.23 13.93
N ARG A 292 -10.02 -1.30 13.85
CA ARG A 292 -11.48 -1.22 13.94
C ARG A 292 -11.95 -0.77 15.34
N ARG A 293 -11.27 -1.19 16.42
CA ARG A 293 -11.54 -0.68 17.78
C ARG A 293 -11.28 0.81 17.88
N GLN A 294 -10.17 1.31 17.26
CA GLN A 294 -9.87 2.74 17.22
C GLN A 294 -10.95 3.51 16.45
N ILE A 295 -11.42 3.03 15.28
CA ILE A 295 -12.53 3.67 14.55
C ILE A 295 -13.80 3.71 15.40
N ARG A 296 -14.16 2.63 16.09
CA ARG A 296 -15.33 2.61 16.99
C ARG A 296 -15.21 3.68 18.08
N LYS A 297 -14.06 3.78 18.72
CA LYS A 297 -13.81 4.82 19.73
C LYS A 297 -13.94 6.23 19.20
N ILE A 298 -13.43 6.48 17.97
CA ILE A 298 -13.56 7.78 17.30
C ILE A 298 -15.05 8.13 17.10
N VAL A 299 -15.82 7.21 16.54
CA VAL A 299 -17.27 7.42 16.33
C VAL A 299 -18.00 7.71 17.63
N ASP A 300 -17.73 6.93 18.68
CA ASP A 300 -18.39 7.07 19.98
C ASP A 300 -17.98 8.39 20.66
N ALA A 301 -16.71 8.80 20.59
CA ALA A 301 -16.23 10.04 21.15
C ALA A 301 -16.86 11.27 20.48
N VAL A 302 -16.93 11.27 19.15
CA VAL A 302 -17.56 12.37 18.39
C VAL A 302 -19.04 12.45 18.73
N ASN A 303 -19.77 11.33 18.71
CA ASN A 303 -21.20 11.31 19.01
C ASN A 303 -21.55 11.62 20.48
N ARG A 304 -20.65 11.41 21.43
CA ARG A 304 -20.84 11.85 22.82
C ARG A 304 -20.69 13.37 22.96
N LYS A 305 -19.76 13.95 22.25
CA LYS A 305 -19.38 15.36 22.44
C LYS A 305 -20.09 16.32 21.50
N TYR A 306 -20.61 15.83 20.40
CA TYR A 306 -21.25 16.64 19.38
C TYR A 306 -22.66 16.13 19.06
N SER A 307 -23.68 16.97 19.37
CA SER A 307 -25.06 16.75 18.95
C SER A 307 -25.32 17.53 17.65
N MET A 308 -25.74 16.83 16.62
CA MET A 308 -26.15 17.43 15.36
C MET A 308 -27.47 18.19 15.54
N PRO A 309 -27.63 19.38 14.90
CA PRO A 309 -28.84 20.18 15.07
C PRO A 309 -30.14 19.48 14.68
N ASP A 310 -30.10 18.60 13.71
CA ASP A 310 -31.27 17.90 13.13
C ASP A 310 -31.41 16.43 13.61
N GLY A 311 -30.76 16.09 14.71
CA GLY A 311 -30.80 14.73 15.28
C GLY A 311 -30.01 13.68 14.51
N LYS A 312 -29.31 14.05 13.43
CA LYS A 312 -28.39 13.18 12.73
C LYS A 312 -27.21 12.80 13.62
N ARG A 313 -26.47 11.80 13.22
CA ARG A 313 -25.29 11.33 13.94
C ARG A 313 -24.08 11.38 13.03
N PHE A 314 -22.91 11.61 13.59
CA PHE A 314 -21.64 11.30 12.93
C PHE A 314 -21.62 9.79 12.64
N THR A 315 -21.63 9.42 11.35
CA THR A 315 -21.96 8.05 10.93
C THR A 315 -20.79 7.45 10.15
N LEU A 316 -20.36 6.26 10.58
CA LEU A 316 -19.45 5.43 9.81
C LEU A 316 -20.22 4.83 8.60
N VAL A 317 -19.78 5.16 7.40
CA VAL A 317 -20.36 4.68 6.13
C VAL A 317 -19.59 3.49 5.59
N SER A 318 -18.26 3.56 5.59
CA SER A 318 -17.41 2.50 5.05
C SER A 318 -16.10 2.39 5.83
N LEU A 319 -15.61 1.16 5.94
CA LEU A 319 -14.24 0.85 6.36
C LEU A 319 -13.45 0.36 5.15
N ALA A 320 -12.16 0.67 5.13
CA ALA A 320 -11.25 0.02 4.21
C ALA A 320 -11.29 -1.50 4.40
N SER A 321 -11.28 -2.26 3.31
CA SER A 321 -11.19 -3.73 3.35
C SER A 321 -9.82 -4.19 3.83
N ASP A 322 -8.78 -3.42 3.49
CA ASP A 322 -7.40 -3.68 3.86
C ASP A 322 -6.82 -2.57 4.74
N LEU A 323 -5.86 -2.96 5.59
CA LEU A 323 -5.06 -1.99 6.32
C LEU A 323 -4.16 -1.21 5.33
N GLY A 324 -4.13 0.10 5.44
CA GLY A 324 -3.19 0.94 4.70
C GLY A 324 -1.75 0.69 5.19
N LEU A 325 -1.13 -0.32 4.61
CA LEU A 325 0.22 -0.75 4.96
C LEU A 325 1.25 0.21 4.39
N ARG A 326 2.05 0.84 5.26
CA ARG A 326 3.14 1.69 4.80
C ARG A 326 4.38 0.88 4.44
N GLU A 327 4.72 -0.11 5.25
CA GLU A 327 5.99 -0.84 5.16
C GLU A 327 5.82 -2.30 5.55
N SER A 328 6.55 -3.20 4.89
CA SER A 328 6.64 -4.62 5.20
C SER A 328 8.01 -5.16 4.78
N ARG A 329 8.07 -6.21 3.94
CA ARG A 329 9.32 -6.70 3.37
C ARG A 329 9.83 -5.79 2.25
N HIS A 330 11.14 -5.70 2.14
CA HIS A 330 11.87 -5.17 0.99
C HIS A 330 12.66 -6.28 0.33
N ILE A 331 12.82 -6.21 -0.99
CA ILE A 331 13.75 -7.11 -1.69
C ILE A 331 15.19 -6.70 -1.38
N LYS A 332 16.13 -7.64 -1.50
CA LYS A 332 17.53 -7.31 -1.64
C LYS A 332 17.84 -7.19 -3.13
N ALA A 333 18.03 -5.97 -3.60
CA ALA A 333 18.21 -5.65 -5.00
C ALA A 333 19.67 -5.35 -5.37
N LYS A 334 19.93 -5.27 -6.68
CA LYS A 334 21.25 -4.92 -7.23
C LYS A 334 21.72 -3.51 -6.82
N TYR A 335 20.81 -2.65 -6.36
CA TYR A 335 21.11 -1.32 -5.83
C TYR A 335 20.12 -0.96 -4.72
N ARG A 336 20.64 -0.41 -3.63
CA ARG A 336 19.85 0.11 -2.51
C ARG A 336 19.80 1.63 -2.59
N VAL A 337 18.61 2.20 -2.85
CA VAL A 337 18.43 3.65 -2.89
C VAL A 337 18.59 4.24 -1.49
N THR A 338 19.37 5.29 -1.37
CA THR A 338 19.66 5.95 -0.10
C THR A 338 18.92 7.29 0.03
N GLU A 339 18.85 7.80 1.26
CA GLU A 339 18.32 9.15 1.52
C GLU A 339 19.12 10.23 0.79
N LYS A 340 20.41 10.03 0.57
CA LYS A 340 21.23 10.96 -0.20
C LYS A 340 20.84 11.00 -1.67
N ASP A 341 20.52 9.84 -2.27
CA ASP A 341 20.05 9.78 -3.65
C ASP A 341 18.76 10.58 -3.83
N VAL A 342 17.82 10.45 -2.87
CA VAL A 342 16.54 11.17 -2.89
C VAL A 342 16.72 12.66 -2.57
N LEU A 343 17.32 12.97 -1.42
CA LEU A 343 17.35 14.33 -0.89
C LEU A 343 18.28 15.28 -1.66
N TYR A 344 19.31 14.74 -2.34
CA TYR A 344 20.19 15.51 -3.21
C TYR A 344 19.89 15.37 -4.71
N GLY A 345 18.78 14.65 -5.06
CA GLY A 345 18.29 14.54 -6.43
C GLY A 345 19.30 13.87 -7.37
N ARG A 346 19.88 12.73 -6.95
CA ARG A 346 20.85 12.02 -7.77
C ARG A 346 20.26 11.58 -9.09
N HIS A 347 21.02 11.76 -10.19
CA HIS A 347 20.70 11.22 -11.51
C HIS A 347 21.33 9.84 -11.72
N PHE A 348 20.61 8.97 -12.44
CA PHE A 348 21.03 7.61 -12.75
C PHE A 348 20.94 7.33 -14.26
N GLU A 349 21.96 6.66 -14.81
CA GLU A 349 21.95 6.25 -16.23
C GLU A 349 20.79 5.29 -16.54
N ASP A 350 20.44 4.44 -15.57
CA ASP A 350 19.32 3.50 -15.63
C ASP A 350 18.05 4.04 -14.96
N CYS A 351 17.84 5.37 -14.97
CA CYS A 351 16.64 6.01 -14.43
C CYS A 351 15.37 5.47 -15.10
N ILE A 352 14.41 5.02 -14.28
CA ILE A 352 13.13 4.48 -14.75
C ILE A 352 11.92 5.23 -14.20
N ALA A 353 12.09 6.01 -13.17
CA ALA A 353 11.04 6.78 -12.53
C ALA A 353 11.61 8.04 -11.88
N LYS A 354 10.78 9.06 -11.73
CA LYS A 354 11.09 10.32 -11.07
C LYS A 354 10.08 10.61 -9.98
N GLY A 355 10.49 11.32 -8.93
CA GLY A 355 9.59 11.74 -7.86
C GLY A 355 9.96 13.08 -7.28
N SER A 356 8.98 13.81 -6.77
CA SER A 356 9.16 15.08 -6.06
C SER A 356 8.63 15.04 -4.63
N TYR A 357 7.99 13.92 -4.22
CA TYR A 357 7.43 13.77 -2.88
C TYR A 357 8.53 13.80 -1.82
N ARG A 358 8.26 14.53 -0.73
CA ARG A 358 9.16 14.63 0.42
C ARG A 358 9.38 13.29 1.11
N VAL A 359 10.44 13.17 1.86
CA VAL A 359 10.62 12.09 2.84
C VAL A 359 9.54 12.24 3.92
N ASP A 360 8.71 11.22 4.10
CA ASP A 360 7.58 11.17 5.02
C ASP A 360 7.66 9.89 5.87
N ILE A 361 8.07 10.03 7.13
CA ILE A 361 8.28 8.92 8.05
C ILE A 361 7.30 9.00 9.20
N HIS A 362 6.46 7.97 9.32
CA HIS A 362 5.50 7.81 10.41
C HIS A 362 6.13 7.01 11.56
N GLU A 363 6.67 7.72 12.54
CA GLU A 363 7.23 7.13 13.75
C GLU A 363 6.18 6.94 14.84
N GLY A 364 6.49 6.20 15.93
CA GLY A 364 5.58 5.84 17.01
C GLY A 364 4.55 6.92 17.39
N ARG A 365 4.98 8.09 17.90
CA ARG A 365 4.10 9.20 18.29
C ARG A 365 4.10 10.38 17.33
N GLY A 366 4.87 10.32 16.23
CA GLY A 366 5.10 11.49 15.39
C GLY A 366 5.20 11.19 13.91
N ILE A 367 5.39 12.26 13.15
CA ILE A 367 5.69 12.23 11.73
C ILE A 367 6.85 13.18 11.48
N LYS A 368 7.81 12.75 10.67
CA LYS A 368 8.96 13.55 10.27
C LYS A 368 8.93 13.75 8.77
N PHE A 369 9.04 14.99 8.34
CA PHE A 369 9.15 15.37 6.93
C PHE A 369 10.50 16.00 6.63
N ARG A 370 11.12 15.60 5.51
CA ARG A 370 12.27 16.28 4.91
C ARG A 370 11.98 16.61 3.47
N TYR A 371 12.12 17.86 3.13
CA TYR A 371 11.82 18.40 1.81
C TYR A 371 13.09 18.55 0.99
N LEU A 372 12.95 18.48 -0.34
CA LEU A 372 14.07 18.65 -1.27
C LEU A 372 14.73 20.04 -1.19
N ASP A 373 13.99 21.04 -0.74
CA ASP A 373 14.50 22.42 -0.51
C ASP A 373 15.33 22.57 0.78
N GLY A 374 15.49 21.49 1.54
CA GLY A 374 16.25 21.49 2.80
C GLY A 374 15.41 21.74 4.05
N LYS A 375 14.12 22.06 3.96
CA LYS A 375 13.21 22.19 5.11
C LYS A 375 13.04 20.84 5.82
N GLU A 376 12.97 20.85 7.15
CA GLU A 376 12.56 19.72 7.97
C GLU A 376 11.38 20.15 8.86
N GLN A 377 10.38 19.31 8.98
CA GLN A 377 9.27 19.47 9.91
C GLN A 377 9.09 18.18 10.72
N LYS A 378 8.82 18.33 12.00
CA LYS A 378 8.45 17.21 12.88
C LYS A 378 7.13 17.53 13.57
N MET A 379 6.25 16.56 13.58
CA MET A 379 5.01 16.58 14.33
C MET A 379 5.07 15.51 15.41
N GLU A 380 4.77 15.83 16.66
CA GLU A 380 4.79 14.88 17.75
C GLU A 380 3.58 15.03 18.66
N ALA A 381 2.91 13.91 18.98
CA ALA A 381 1.84 13.88 19.95
C ALA A 381 2.43 13.89 21.37
N GLN A 382 2.09 14.94 22.14
CA GLN A 382 2.50 15.11 23.52
C GLN A 382 1.69 14.19 24.45
N ALA A 383 2.18 13.99 25.68
CA ALA A 383 1.52 13.16 26.69
C ALA A 383 0.10 13.65 27.05
N ASP A 384 -0.14 14.97 26.94
CA ASP A 384 -1.44 15.62 27.20
C ASP A 384 -2.38 15.59 25.97
N GLY A 385 -1.99 14.90 24.88
CA GLY A 385 -2.76 14.81 23.64
C GLY A 385 -2.62 16.03 22.70
N LYS A 386 -1.81 17.03 23.07
CA LYS A 386 -1.49 18.12 22.13
C LYS A 386 -0.55 17.65 21.04
N VAL A 387 -0.56 18.35 19.93
CA VAL A 387 0.36 18.12 18.80
C VAL A 387 1.34 19.28 18.75
N ALA A 388 2.62 18.98 18.96
CA ALA A 388 3.71 19.92 18.79
C ALA A 388 4.28 19.82 17.35
N TRP A 389 4.49 21.00 16.75
CA TRP A 389 5.21 21.12 15.48
C TRP A 389 6.54 21.82 15.73
N THR A 390 7.60 21.25 15.17
CA THR A 390 8.92 21.88 15.11
C THR A 390 9.37 21.99 13.66
N GLU A 391 9.98 23.13 13.33
CA GLU A 391 10.54 23.37 12.01
C GLU A 391 12.04 23.60 12.11
N GLY A 392 12.77 23.12 11.12
CA GLY A 392 14.21 23.23 11.03
C GLY A 392 14.70 23.02 9.60
N ARG A 393 16.00 22.85 9.48
CA ARG A 393 16.64 22.53 8.21
C ARG A 393 17.54 21.32 8.38
N TRP A 394 17.51 20.41 7.42
CA TRP A 394 18.38 19.23 7.39
C TRP A 394 19.64 19.47 6.56
N ARG A 395 19.70 20.57 5.77
CA ARG A 395 20.89 21.02 5.04
C ARG A 395 20.96 22.54 4.99
N THR A 396 22.12 23.07 4.56
CA THR A 396 22.38 24.52 4.40
C THR A 396 21.73 25.08 3.14
N ASP A 397 21.55 26.41 3.07
CA ASP A 397 20.98 27.07 1.90
C ASP A 397 21.94 27.15 0.69
N SER A 398 23.24 26.91 0.91
CA SER A 398 24.26 26.91 -0.16
C SER A 398 24.22 25.67 -1.04
N ASP A 399 23.59 24.58 -0.60
CA ASP A 399 23.51 23.35 -1.38
C ASP A 399 22.56 23.49 -2.57
N PRO A 400 22.82 22.84 -3.71
CA PRO A 400 21.89 22.76 -4.82
C PRO A 400 20.54 22.22 -4.35
N ARG A 401 19.44 22.81 -4.83
CA ARG A 401 18.07 22.40 -4.48
C ARG A 401 17.49 21.63 -5.65
N PRO A 402 17.51 20.28 -5.61
CA PRO A 402 16.85 19.49 -6.64
C PRO A 402 15.34 19.71 -6.58
N THR A 403 14.69 19.68 -7.73
CA THR A 403 13.24 19.78 -7.83
C THR A 403 12.58 18.42 -8.02
N TRP A 404 13.37 17.37 -8.22
CA TRP A 404 12.97 15.96 -8.25
C TRP A 404 14.17 15.06 -7.94
N TYR A 405 13.91 13.79 -7.71
CA TYR A 405 14.89 12.70 -7.62
C TYR A 405 14.57 11.61 -8.65
N GLU A 406 15.51 10.70 -8.85
CA GLU A 406 15.37 9.58 -9.78
C GLU A 406 15.44 8.23 -9.07
N ILE A 407 14.81 7.22 -9.68
CA ILE A 407 14.79 5.84 -9.22
C ILE A 407 15.43 4.97 -10.29
N PRO A 408 16.51 4.22 -9.97
CA PRO A 408 17.21 3.37 -10.93
C PRO A 408 16.52 2.01 -11.09
N LEU A 409 16.56 1.43 -12.29
CA LEU A 409 16.01 0.11 -12.60
C LEU A 409 16.57 -0.99 -11.67
N ARG A 410 17.86 -0.96 -11.41
CA ARG A 410 18.55 -1.97 -10.59
C ARG A 410 18.06 -2.03 -9.13
N ALA A 411 17.33 -1.02 -8.64
CA ALA A 411 16.69 -1.06 -7.33
C ALA A 411 15.40 -1.92 -7.30
N LEU A 412 14.88 -2.29 -8.47
CA LEU A 412 13.73 -3.18 -8.63
C LEU A 412 14.14 -4.62 -8.95
N GLN A 413 15.41 -4.87 -9.20
CA GLN A 413 15.93 -6.18 -9.63
C GLN A 413 16.53 -6.92 -8.43
N PRO A 414 15.91 -8.01 -7.92
CA PRO A 414 16.54 -8.83 -6.89
C PRO A 414 17.92 -9.33 -7.35
N GLU A 415 18.91 -9.33 -6.46
CA GLU A 415 20.33 -9.62 -6.81
C GLU A 415 20.52 -10.91 -7.60
N LYS A 416 19.74 -11.95 -7.28
CA LYS A 416 19.90 -13.31 -7.83
C LYS A 416 18.76 -13.73 -8.76
N ALA A 417 17.88 -12.79 -9.13
CA ALA A 417 16.77 -13.09 -10.04
C ALA A 417 17.15 -12.75 -11.48
N GLU A 418 16.95 -13.70 -12.38
CA GLU A 418 17.18 -13.49 -13.82
C GLU A 418 15.90 -13.03 -14.54
N ASN A 419 14.73 -13.55 -14.14
CA ASN A 419 13.46 -13.31 -14.79
C ASN A 419 12.35 -12.84 -13.83
N LEU A 420 12.73 -12.18 -12.73
CA LEU A 420 11.82 -11.51 -11.79
C LEU A 420 12.25 -10.06 -11.60
N ILE A 421 11.29 -9.16 -11.65
CA ILE A 421 11.44 -7.76 -11.28
C ILE A 421 10.34 -7.38 -10.28
N CYS A 422 10.66 -6.56 -9.27
CA CYS A 422 9.73 -6.19 -8.21
C CYS A 422 9.39 -4.70 -8.30
N ALA A 423 8.11 -4.36 -8.41
CA ALA A 423 7.66 -2.98 -8.59
C ALA A 423 6.74 -2.55 -7.45
N GLY A 424 7.05 -1.45 -6.80
CA GLY A 424 6.24 -0.89 -5.72
C GLY A 424 7.00 -0.69 -4.42
N ARG A 425 6.27 -0.69 -3.29
CA ARG A 425 6.84 -0.35 -1.97
C ARG A 425 7.88 -1.35 -1.43
N MET A 426 8.03 -2.52 -2.03
CA MET A 426 9.08 -3.47 -1.70
C MET A 426 10.46 -3.14 -2.30
N ILE A 427 10.62 -2.00 -2.95
CA ILE A 427 11.90 -1.51 -3.48
C ILE A 427 13.00 -1.54 -2.41
N ASP A 428 14.25 -1.88 -2.81
CA ASP A 428 15.40 -1.82 -1.88
C ASP A 428 15.86 -0.38 -1.66
N CYS A 429 15.72 0.10 -0.42
CA CYS A 429 16.08 1.46 -0.06
C CYS A 429 16.31 1.60 1.44
N THR A 430 16.96 2.70 1.86
CA THR A 430 17.03 3.07 3.27
C THR A 430 15.66 3.54 3.78
N ARG A 431 15.46 3.54 5.09
CA ARG A 431 14.21 3.97 5.73
C ARG A 431 13.78 5.38 5.33
N GLU A 432 14.72 6.30 5.28
CA GLU A 432 14.48 7.69 4.87
C GLU A 432 14.10 7.78 3.40
N ALA A 433 14.84 7.12 2.51
CA ALA A 433 14.50 7.08 1.09
C ALA A 433 13.11 6.48 0.87
N PHE A 434 12.77 5.41 1.61
CA PHE A 434 11.48 4.76 1.54
C PHE A 434 10.32 5.72 1.80
N GLY A 435 10.47 6.65 2.74
CA GLY A 435 9.47 7.68 3.03
C GLY A 435 9.03 8.47 1.79
N ALA A 436 9.92 8.66 0.82
CA ALA A 436 9.64 9.37 -0.43
C ALA A 436 9.23 8.43 -1.58
N LEU A 437 9.80 7.21 -1.63
CA LEU A 437 9.66 6.32 -2.79
C LEU A 437 8.33 5.56 -2.82
N ARG A 438 7.72 5.28 -1.66
CA ARG A 438 6.54 4.41 -1.50
C ARG A 438 5.22 4.98 -1.98
N VAL A 439 5.18 6.25 -2.38
CA VAL A 439 3.92 6.88 -2.82
C VAL A 439 3.44 6.29 -4.14
N MET A 440 2.11 6.20 -4.30
CA MET A 440 1.47 5.46 -5.39
C MET A 440 1.93 5.90 -6.77
N VAL A 441 2.07 7.19 -7.02
CA VAL A 441 2.51 7.72 -8.33
C VAL A 441 3.92 7.28 -8.71
N ASN A 442 4.82 7.15 -7.74
CA ASN A 442 6.16 6.59 -7.97
C ASN A 442 6.08 5.08 -8.25
N CYS A 443 5.28 4.37 -7.46
CA CYS A 443 5.08 2.93 -7.63
C CYS A 443 4.46 2.59 -9.00
N ASN A 444 3.51 3.40 -9.50
CA ASN A 444 2.90 3.21 -10.81
C ASN A 444 3.95 3.29 -11.94
N GLN A 445 4.87 4.28 -11.88
CA GLN A 445 5.98 4.36 -12.83
C GLN A 445 6.89 3.13 -12.75
N MET A 446 7.16 2.61 -11.54
CA MET A 446 7.93 1.37 -11.37
C MET A 446 7.22 0.20 -12.07
N GLY A 447 5.89 0.12 -12.01
CA GLY A 447 5.10 -0.89 -12.73
C GLY A 447 5.27 -0.80 -14.24
N GLU A 448 5.10 0.39 -14.82
CA GLU A 448 5.31 0.63 -16.26
C GLU A 448 6.75 0.30 -16.67
N ALA A 449 7.73 0.68 -15.85
CA ALA A 449 9.13 0.43 -16.10
C ALA A 449 9.49 -1.06 -16.04
N ALA A 450 8.92 -1.80 -15.09
CA ALA A 450 9.08 -3.24 -14.97
C ALA A 450 8.58 -3.94 -16.25
N ALA A 451 7.40 -3.59 -16.71
CA ALA A 451 6.85 -4.13 -17.98
C ALA A 451 7.71 -3.76 -19.19
N ASN A 452 8.16 -2.51 -19.28
CA ASN A 452 9.05 -2.07 -20.36
C ASN A 452 10.39 -2.82 -20.36
N HIS A 453 10.93 -3.13 -19.17
CA HIS A 453 12.13 -3.97 -19.05
C HIS A 453 11.85 -5.38 -19.58
N VAL A 454 10.77 -6.03 -19.14
CA VAL A 454 10.36 -7.37 -19.56
C VAL A 454 10.21 -7.44 -21.08
N VAL A 455 9.52 -6.46 -21.69
CA VAL A 455 9.35 -6.40 -23.15
C VAL A 455 10.70 -6.38 -23.87
N ARG A 456 11.64 -5.53 -23.41
CA ARG A 456 12.99 -5.48 -24.01
C ARG A 456 13.72 -6.82 -23.88
N GLN A 457 13.64 -7.48 -22.74
CA GLN A 457 14.29 -8.80 -22.53
C GLN A 457 13.72 -9.87 -23.47
N LEU A 458 12.39 -9.89 -23.65
CA LEU A 458 11.73 -10.87 -24.52
C LEU A 458 11.94 -10.60 -26.01
N GLN A 459 12.27 -9.35 -26.41
CA GLN A 459 12.61 -9.00 -27.79
C GLN A 459 14.08 -9.28 -28.15
N CYS A 460 14.95 -9.36 -27.15
CA CYS A 460 16.37 -9.65 -27.33
C CYS A 460 16.71 -11.14 -27.19
N ALA A 461 15.78 -11.98 -26.70
CA ALA A 461 15.91 -13.42 -26.55
C ALA A 461 15.35 -14.15 -27.78
#